data_b222e4b0f3392acb24b9b0463d52c7bd
#
_entry.id   b222e4b0f3392acb24b9b0463d52c7bd
#
_cell.length_a   1.000
_cell.length_b   1.000
_cell.length_c   1.000
_cell.angle_alpha   90.00
_cell.angle_beta   90.00
_cell.angle_gamma   90.00
#
_symmetry.space_group_name_H-M   'P 1'
#
loop_
_entity.id
_entity.type
_entity.pdbx_description
1 polymer ?
#
loop_
_entity_poly.entity_id
_entity_poly.type
_entity_poly.pdbx_seq_one_letter_code
_entity_poly.pdbx_strand_id
1 'polypeptide(L)'
;MLLLVSEMQQKLDKISIGGGKDRIEKQHADGKLTARERIAALTDKDSSFFEIGAFAGYEMYPEEGGCPAGGVVAGLGKVANRLCMIVANDATVKAGAWFPITGKKNLRAQEIAMENRIPIIYLVDSAGVYLPMQDEIFPDKEHFGRIFRNNARMSSMGIPQIAAIMGSCVAGGAYLPIMSDEALIVEGTGSIFLAGPYLVKAAIGEDVDQETLGGAKTHCEISGVTDYKMPDDKTCLQTIRDLVSRFGQREKAGFDKITSVKPRHNINELPGFFPANSTKPYDMMEIITRIVDDAPITLYKEDYGKSIICAYARIDGWAVGIVANQRLVVKNAAGEMQFGGVIYSDSADKATRFIMNCNQKKIPLVFLHDVTGFMVGKRSEHGGIIKDGAKMVNAVANSTVPKFTVIIGNSYGAGNYAMCGKAYDPRLIVAWPTAKIAVMGGTQAAKVLTQIQVSALKKKGEAPDKNSEQALFDEIKSRYDRQTSPYYAAARLWVDAI
;
A
#
# COMPACT_ATOMS: atom_id res chain seq x y z
N MET A 1 -0.72 -3.85 22.71
CA MET A 1 -0.04 -4.01 21.41
C MET A 1 0.09 -5.47 20.98
N LEU A 2 0.69 -6.37 21.78
CA LEU A 2 0.87 -7.79 21.39
C LEU A 2 -0.45 -8.50 21.01
N LEU A 3 -1.55 -8.23 21.73
CA LEU A 3 -2.87 -8.76 21.36
C LEU A 3 -3.31 -8.27 19.97
N LEU A 4 -3.12 -7.00 19.66
CA LEU A 4 -3.46 -6.44 18.34
C LEU A 4 -2.61 -7.05 17.22
N VAL A 5 -1.33 -7.31 17.49
CA VAL A 5 -0.45 -8.02 16.53
C VAL A 5 -0.92 -9.46 16.32
N SER A 6 -1.29 -10.16 17.41
CA SER A 6 -1.83 -11.53 17.30
C SER A 6 -3.14 -11.58 16.51
N GLU A 7 -4.05 -10.64 16.76
CA GLU A 7 -5.29 -10.50 15.97
C GLU A 7 -5.01 -10.23 14.49
N MET A 8 -4.07 -9.34 14.21
CA MET A 8 -3.65 -9.05 12.85
C MET A 8 -3.13 -10.31 12.15
N GLN A 9 -2.26 -11.08 12.83
CA GLN A 9 -1.71 -12.31 12.28
C GLN A 9 -2.80 -13.33 11.97
N GLN A 10 -3.76 -13.54 12.87
CA GLN A 10 -4.89 -14.45 12.64
C GLN A 10 -5.75 -14.05 11.43
N LYS A 11 -5.91 -12.74 11.19
CA LYS A 11 -6.60 -12.23 10.01
C LYS A 11 -5.79 -12.49 8.74
N LEU A 12 -4.47 -12.26 8.77
CA LEU A 12 -3.56 -12.54 7.65
C LEU A 12 -3.55 -14.04 7.30
N ASP A 13 -3.52 -14.92 8.31
CA ASP A 13 -3.55 -16.37 8.11
C ASP A 13 -4.83 -16.80 7.36
N LYS A 14 -5.99 -16.20 7.72
CA LYS A 14 -7.25 -16.44 6.99
C LYS A 14 -7.21 -15.91 5.56
N ILE A 15 -6.69 -14.71 5.35
CA ILE A 15 -6.55 -14.11 4.01
C ILE A 15 -5.60 -14.93 3.13
N SER A 16 -4.54 -15.49 3.71
CA SER A 16 -3.52 -16.25 2.99
C SER A 16 -4.05 -17.54 2.33
N ILE A 17 -5.18 -18.06 2.79
CA ILE A 17 -5.84 -19.24 2.21
C ILE A 17 -6.54 -18.89 0.87
N GLY A 18 -6.64 -17.60 0.53
CA GLY A 18 -7.28 -17.15 -0.71
C GLY A 18 -8.73 -17.60 -0.83
N GLY A 19 -9.06 -18.32 -1.90
CA GLY A 19 -10.39 -18.86 -2.15
C GLY A 19 -10.77 -20.11 -1.34
N GLY A 20 -9.89 -20.55 -0.42
CA GLY A 20 -10.11 -21.70 0.47
C GLY A 20 -9.43 -22.98 0.01
N LYS A 21 -9.41 -23.98 0.92
CA LYS A 21 -8.67 -25.25 0.72
C LYS A 21 -9.11 -26.02 -0.52
N ASP A 22 -10.40 -26.14 -0.74
CA ASP A 22 -10.95 -26.87 -1.89
C ASP A 22 -10.48 -26.27 -3.23
N ARG A 23 -10.33 -24.94 -3.28
CA ARG A 23 -9.83 -24.24 -4.47
C ARG A 23 -8.33 -24.42 -4.65
N ILE A 24 -7.57 -24.50 -3.55
CA ILE A 24 -6.14 -24.81 -3.56
C ILE A 24 -5.93 -26.25 -4.08
N GLU A 25 -6.68 -27.22 -3.54
CA GLU A 25 -6.62 -28.62 -3.97
C GLU A 25 -6.94 -28.76 -5.46
N LYS A 26 -7.92 -28.00 -5.95
CA LYS A 26 -8.24 -27.96 -7.38
C LYS A 26 -7.07 -27.43 -8.21
N GLN A 27 -6.39 -26.34 -7.79
CA GLN A 27 -5.20 -25.83 -8.49
C GLN A 27 -4.11 -26.90 -8.60
N HIS A 28 -3.86 -27.64 -7.49
CA HIS A 28 -2.88 -28.73 -7.48
C HIS A 28 -3.31 -29.89 -8.39
N ALA A 29 -4.59 -30.27 -8.39
CA ALA A 29 -5.13 -31.32 -9.28
C ALA A 29 -4.99 -30.94 -10.76
N ASP A 30 -5.10 -29.65 -11.09
CA ASP A 30 -4.87 -29.11 -12.44
C ASP A 30 -3.37 -28.96 -12.79
N GLY A 31 -2.45 -29.44 -11.91
CA GLY A 31 -1.00 -29.37 -12.12
C GLY A 31 -0.38 -27.99 -11.90
N LYS A 32 -1.10 -27.05 -11.30
CA LYS A 32 -0.67 -25.67 -11.08
C LYS A 32 -0.27 -25.41 -9.63
N LEU A 33 0.72 -24.56 -9.43
CA LEU A 33 1.01 -23.95 -8.13
C LEU A 33 0.03 -22.80 -7.84
N THR A 34 -0.24 -22.54 -6.57
CA THR A 34 -0.96 -21.33 -6.14
C THR A 34 -0.08 -20.09 -6.31
N ALA A 35 -0.69 -18.89 -6.30
CA ALA A 35 0.04 -17.63 -6.40
C ALA A 35 1.17 -17.51 -5.34
N ARG A 36 0.89 -17.91 -4.10
CA ARG A 36 1.88 -17.86 -3.01
C ARG A 36 3.00 -18.87 -3.18
N GLU A 37 2.70 -20.07 -3.65
CA GLU A 37 3.71 -21.08 -3.96
C GLU A 37 4.59 -20.68 -5.14
N ARG A 38 4.01 -20.08 -6.18
CA ARG A 38 4.76 -19.49 -7.30
C ARG A 38 5.74 -18.42 -6.83
N ILE A 39 5.29 -17.50 -5.97
CA ILE A 39 6.16 -16.46 -5.39
C ILE A 39 7.26 -17.07 -4.53
N ALA A 40 6.93 -18.04 -3.68
CA ALA A 40 7.92 -18.71 -2.82
C ALA A 40 8.98 -19.47 -3.64
N ALA A 41 8.60 -20.07 -4.77
CA ALA A 41 9.53 -20.76 -5.68
C ALA A 41 10.37 -19.78 -6.51
N LEU A 42 9.83 -18.58 -6.81
CA LEU A 42 10.51 -17.55 -7.61
C LEU A 42 11.55 -16.78 -6.79
N THR A 43 11.26 -16.48 -5.53
CA THR A 43 12.10 -15.65 -4.68
C THR A 43 13.31 -16.40 -4.14
N ASP A 44 14.37 -15.66 -3.80
CA ASP A 44 15.58 -16.22 -3.20
C ASP A 44 15.29 -16.76 -1.80
N LYS A 45 15.78 -17.97 -1.49
CA LYS A 45 15.48 -18.69 -0.24
C LYS A 45 15.85 -17.90 1.02
N ASP A 46 16.91 -17.09 0.95
CA ASP A 46 17.42 -16.31 2.07
C ASP A 46 16.87 -14.86 2.08
N SER A 47 15.82 -14.60 1.31
CA SER A 47 15.18 -13.29 1.26
C SER A 47 13.73 -13.34 1.74
N SER A 48 13.33 -12.29 2.47
CA SER A 48 11.91 -12.10 2.82
C SER A 48 11.14 -11.55 1.62
N PHE A 49 9.90 -12.01 1.44
CA PHE A 49 8.93 -11.39 0.57
C PHE A 49 8.10 -10.38 1.37
N PHE A 50 8.11 -9.12 0.96
CA PHE A 50 7.30 -8.07 1.58
C PHE A 50 6.01 -7.90 0.78
N GLU A 51 4.92 -8.49 1.26
CA GLU A 51 3.61 -8.42 0.60
C GLU A 51 2.98 -7.03 0.78
N ILE A 52 2.55 -6.43 -0.33
CA ILE A 52 1.84 -5.15 -0.38
C ILE A 52 0.35 -5.43 -0.49
N GLY A 53 -0.47 -4.72 0.30
CA GLY A 53 -1.92 -4.85 0.26
C GLY A 53 -2.41 -6.25 0.59
N ALA A 54 -1.81 -6.94 1.57
CA ALA A 54 -2.31 -8.24 2.02
C ALA A 54 -3.76 -8.17 2.51
N PHE A 55 -4.17 -7.05 3.10
CA PHE A 55 -5.55 -6.78 3.52
C PHE A 55 -6.44 -6.18 2.42
N ALA A 56 -5.95 -5.97 1.19
CA ALA A 56 -6.78 -5.43 0.11
C ALA A 56 -8.06 -6.26 -0.08
N GLY A 57 -9.22 -5.60 -0.15
CA GLY A 57 -10.52 -6.27 -0.26
C GLY A 57 -11.04 -6.90 1.04
N TYR A 58 -10.36 -6.76 2.17
CA TYR A 58 -10.82 -7.30 3.47
C TYR A 58 -12.18 -6.73 3.85
N GLU A 59 -13.15 -7.60 4.14
CA GLU A 59 -14.57 -7.25 4.42
C GLU A 59 -15.23 -6.40 3.31
N MET A 60 -14.73 -6.48 2.08
CA MET A 60 -15.35 -5.90 0.90
C MET A 60 -15.99 -7.01 0.05
N TYR A 61 -16.98 -6.63 -0.75
CA TYR A 61 -17.67 -7.53 -1.68
C TYR A 61 -18.34 -8.77 -1.03
N PRO A 62 -19.10 -8.61 0.06
CA PRO A 62 -19.68 -9.76 0.77
C PRO A 62 -20.72 -10.52 -0.08
N GLU A 63 -21.45 -9.83 -0.96
CA GLU A 63 -22.44 -10.43 -1.86
C GLU A 63 -21.80 -11.32 -2.92
N GLU A 64 -20.57 -11.02 -3.31
CA GLU A 64 -19.75 -11.79 -4.26
C GLU A 64 -18.92 -12.89 -3.57
N GLY A 65 -19.02 -13.01 -2.25
CA GLY A 65 -18.25 -13.97 -1.46
C GLY A 65 -16.83 -13.51 -1.12
N GLY A 66 -16.57 -12.19 -1.23
CA GLY A 66 -15.31 -11.56 -0.86
C GLY A 66 -14.24 -11.59 -1.95
N CYS A 67 -13.17 -10.82 -1.70
CA CYS A 67 -11.99 -10.75 -2.57
C CYS A 67 -10.71 -10.65 -1.70
N PRO A 68 -10.30 -11.75 -1.03
CA PRO A 68 -9.14 -11.77 -0.15
C PRO A 68 -7.87 -11.37 -0.91
N ALA A 69 -7.02 -10.58 -0.26
CA ALA A 69 -5.81 -9.97 -0.83
C ALA A 69 -6.06 -9.20 -2.15
N GLY A 70 -7.33 -8.82 -2.44
CA GLY A 70 -7.71 -8.20 -3.70
C GLY A 70 -7.61 -9.13 -4.91
N GLY A 71 -7.65 -10.47 -4.72
CA GLY A 71 -7.54 -11.46 -5.80
C GLY A 71 -6.16 -11.51 -6.47
N VAL A 72 -5.17 -10.86 -5.90
CA VAL A 72 -3.80 -10.82 -6.40
C VAL A 72 -2.79 -10.69 -5.26
N VAL A 73 -1.75 -11.50 -5.27
CA VAL A 73 -0.63 -11.38 -4.32
C VAL A 73 0.46 -10.54 -4.97
N ALA A 74 0.78 -9.40 -4.36
CA ALA A 74 1.80 -8.49 -4.89
C ALA A 74 2.78 -8.07 -3.80
N GLY A 75 4.05 -7.89 -4.15
CA GLY A 75 5.05 -7.48 -3.17
C GLY A 75 6.47 -7.41 -3.71
N LEU A 76 7.36 -7.06 -2.81
CA LEU A 76 8.79 -6.94 -3.07
C LEU A 76 9.52 -8.20 -2.63
N GLY A 77 10.29 -8.79 -3.54
CA GLY A 77 11.12 -9.96 -3.27
C GLY A 77 12.42 -9.92 -4.05
N LYS A 78 13.45 -10.62 -3.58
CA LYS A 78 14.67 -10.81 -4.36
C LYS A 78 14.52 -12.00 -5.28
N VAL A 79 14.89 -11.81 -6.53
CA VAL A 79 14.97 -12.85 -7.56
C VAL A 79 16.37 -12.78 -8.15
N ALA A 80 17.14 -13.85 -8.04
CA ALA A 80 18.55 -13.89 -8.44
C ALA A 80 19.36 -12.67 -7.90
N ASN A 81 19.23 -12.40 -6.59
CA ASN A 81 19.83 -11.28 -5.86
C ASN A 81 19.37 -9.87 -6.29
N ARG A 82 18.37 -9.77 -7.15
CA ARG A 82 17.80 -8.49 -7.60
C ARG A 82 16.43 -8.24 -6.96
N LEU A 83 16.25 -7.06 -6.38
CA LEU A 83 14.94 -6.64 -5.87
C LEU A 83 13.99 -6.45 -7.05
N CYS A 84 12.87 -7.15 -7.02
CA CYS A 84 11.81 -7.10 -8.01
C CYS A 84 10.45 -6.84 -7.35
N MET A 85 9.55 -6.19 -8.07
CA MET A 85 8.13 -6.23 -7.80
C MET A 85 7.56 -7.50 -8.43
N ILE A 86 6.82 -8.29 -7.66
CA ILE A 86 6.18 -9.51 -8.13
C ILE A 86 4.68 -9.37 -7.97
N VAL A 87 3.92 -9.71 -8.99
CA VAL A 87 2.46 -9.62 -9.04
C VAL A 87 1.90 -10.93 -9.55
N ALA A 88 1.20 -11.69 -8.71
CA ALA A 88 0.66 -13.00 -9.05
C ALA A 88 -0.87 -13.02 -8.87
N ASN A 89 -1.63 -13.31 -9.92
CA ASN A 89 -3.05 -13.52 -9.80
C ASN A 89 -3.35 -14.74 -8.92
N ASP A 90 -4.29 -14.59 -8.01
CA ASP A 90 -4.76 -15.71 -7.18
C ASP A 90 -5.98 -16.36 -7.85
N ALA A 91 -5.73 -17.40 -8.65
CA ALA A 91 -6.78 -18.12 -9.36
C ALA A 91 -7.74 -18.88 -8.41
N THR A 92 -7.40 -19.05 -7.13
CA THR A 92 -8.32 -19.59 -6.13
C THR A 92 -9.45 -18.62 -5.81
N VAL A 93 -9.24 -17.32 -6.01
CA VAL A 93 -10.23 -16.25 -5.79
C VAL A 93 -10.93 -15.93 -7.11
N LYS A 94 -12.17 -16.41 -7.28
CA LYS A 94 -12.99 -16.16 -8.47
C LYS A 94 -12.25 -16.39 -9.81
N ALA A 95 -11.44 -17.46 -9.88
CA ALA A 95 -10.59 -17.78 -11.04
C ALA A 95 -9.66 -16.63 -11.45
N GLY A 96 -9.18 -15.85 -10.50
CA GLY A 96 -8.30 -14.70 -10.74
C GLY A 96 -8.99 -13.51 -11.39
N ALA A 97 -10.33 -13.40 -11.31
CA ALA A 97 -11.07 -12.29 -11.87
C ALA A 97 -10.73 -10.96 -11.19
N TRP A 98 -10.75 -9.89 -11.97
CA TRP A 98 -10.36 -8.55 -11.51
C TRP A 98 -11.56 -7.79 -10.96
N PHE A 99 -11.54 -7.58 -9.66
CA PHE A 99 -12.41 -6.64 -8.94
C PHE A 99 -11.86 -5.22 -9.03
N PRO A 100 -12.62 -4.19 -8.67
CA PRO A 100 -12.11 -2.81 -8.59
C PRO A 100 -10.84 -2.70 -7.74
N ILE A 101 -10.79 -3.40 -6.61
CA ILE A 101 -9.61 -3.42 -5.72
C ILE A 101 -8.40 -4.14 -6.34
N THR A 102 -8.63 -5.14 -7.21
CA THR A 102 -7.56 -5.83 -7.94
C THR A 102 -6.81 -4.87 -8.87
N GLY A 103 -7.55 -4.06 -9.63
CA GLY A 103 -6.99 -3.03 -10.50
C GLY A 103 -6.16 -2.01 -9.70
N LYS A 104 -6.73 -1.51 -8.60
CA LYS A 104 -6.05 -0.56 -7.72
C LYS A 104 -4.75 -1.12 -7.12
N LYS A 105 -4.72 -2.41 -6.76
CA LYS A 105 -3.52 -3.06 -6.22
C LYS A 105 -2.44 -3.23 -7.30
N ASN A 106 -2.82 -3.61 -8.51
CA ASN A 106 -1.88 -3.69 -9.63
C ASN A 106 -1.27 -2.32 -9.96
N LEU A 107 -2.08 -1.26 -10.00
CA LEU A 107 -1.59 0.10 -10.20
C LEU A 107 -0.60 0.51 -9.12
N ARG A 108 -0.87 0.18 -7.85
CA ARG A 108 0.06 0.46 -6.76
C ARG A 108 1.37 -0.30 -6.91
N ALA A 109 1.34 -1.56 -7.31
CA ALA A 109 2.54 -2.34 -7.59
C ALA A 109 3.37 -1.73 -8.73
N GLN A 110 2.73 -1.33 -9.83
CA GLN A 110 3.39 -0.63 -10.94
C GLN A 110 3.98 0.72 -10.51
N GLU A 111 3.24 1.51 -9.71
CA GLU A 111 3.71 2.78 -9.16
C GLU A 111 5.00 2.60 -8.35
N ILE A 112 5.02 1.65 -7.42
CA ILE A 112 6.21 1.34 -6.62
C ILE A 112 7.37 0.87 -7.52
N ALA A 113 7.10 0.04 -8.53
CA ALA A 113 8.13 -0.40 -9.48
C ALA A 113 8.71 0.79 -10.27
N MET A 114 7.87 1.69 -10.77
CA MET A 114 8.29 2.87 -11.53
C MET A 114 9.10 3.86 -10.67
N GLU A 115 8.61 4.19 -9.48
CA GLU A 115 9.27 5.14 -8.57
C GLU A 115 10.63 4.64 -8.10
N ASN A 116 10.75 3.32 -7.88
CA ASN A 116 11.99 2.71 -7.43
C ASN A 116 12.83 2.16 -8.58
N ARG A 117 12.37 2.24 -9.82
CA ARG A 117 13.03 1.71 -11.03
C ARG A 117 13.49 0.26 -10.86
N ILE A 118 12.61 -0.58 -10.31
CA ILE A 118 12.86 -2.01 -10.12
C ILE A 118 12.11 -2.83 -11.15
N PRO A 119 12.64 -3.98 -11.59
CA PRO A 119 11.93 -4.90 -12.48
C PRO A 119 10.59 -5.33 -11.89
N ILE A 120 9.61 -5.58 -12.77
CA ILE A 120 8.33 -6.15 -12.38
C ILE A 120 8.10 -7.49 -13.07
N ILE A 121 7.58 -8.46 -12.32
CA ILE A 121 7.30 -9.82 -12.79
C ILE A 121 5.82 -10.11 -12.56
N TYR A 122 5.11 -10.44 -13.63
CA TYR A 122 3.70 -10.81 -13.60
C TYR A 122 3.54 -12.32 -13.76
N LEU A 123 2.91 -12.98 -12.79
CA LEU A 123 2.53 -14.40 -12.84
C LEU A 123 1.02 -14.44 -13.08
N VAL A 124 0.64 -14.64 -14.34
CA VAL A 124 -0.71 -14.41 -14.82
C VAL A 124 -1.53 -15.70 -14.80
N ASP A 125 -2.66 -15.67 -14.10
CA ASP A 125 -3.67 -16.73 -14.05
C ASP A 125 -5.02 -16.08 -13.74
N SER A 126 -5.70 -15.54 -14.77
CA SER A 126 -6.85 -14.64 -14.59
C SER A 126 -7.94 -14.83 -15.65
N ALA A 127 -9.17 -14.96 -15.20
CA ALA A 127 -10.34 -14.96 -16.04
C ALA A 127 -10.72 -13.57 -16.63
N GLY A 128 -9.93 -12.53 -16.41
CA GLY A 128 -10.20 -11.17 -16.85
C GLY A 128 -11.04 -10.36 -15.87
N VAL A 129 -11.75 -9.34 -16.37
CA VAL A 129 -12.57 -8.45 -15.54
C VAL A 129 -13.75 -9.20 -14.91
N TYR A 130 -14.03 -8.95 -13.63
CA TYR A 130 -15.25 -9.44 -12.99
C TYR A 130 -16.46 -8.70 -13.56
N LEU A 131 -17.13 -9.31 -14.52
CA LEU A 131 -18.15 -8.67 -15.36
C LEU A 131 -19.30 -8.00 -14.59
N PRO A 132 -19.78 -8.53 -13.44
CA PRO A 132 -20.81 -7.83 -12.66
C PRO A 132 -20.43 -6.43 -12.17
N MET A 133 -19.13 -6.11 -12.12
CA MET A 133 -18.59 -4.81 -11.69
C MET A 133 -17.82 -4.09 -12.81
N GLN A 134 -18.09 -4.36 -14.05
CA GLN A 134 -17.34 -3.85 -15.20
C GLN A 134 -17.40 -2.31 -15.30
N ASP A 135 -18.47 -1.69 -14.86
CA ASP A 135 -18.68 -0.24 -14.84
C ASP A 135 -17.76 0.48 -13.84
N GLU A 136 -17.33 -0.19 -12.77
CA GLU A 136 -16.36 0.34 -11.83
C GLU A 136 -14.89 0.11 -12.25
N ILE A 137 -14.65 -0.65 -13.32
CA ILE A 137 -13.29 -1.08 -13.70
C ILE A 137 -12.87 -0.51 -15.05
N PHE A 138 -13.76 -0.54 -16.06
CA PHE A 138 -13.36 -0.41 -17.45
C PHE A 138 -12.92 1.00 -17.86
N PRO A 139 -13.74 2.07 -17.72
CA PRO A 139 -13.43 3.33 -18.41
C PRO A 139 -12.65 4.34 -17.57
N ASP A 140 -12.51 4.11 -16.27
CA ASP A 140 -11.95 5.13 -15.38
C ASP A 140 -10.43 5.27 -15.54
N LYS A 141 -9.96 6.48 -15.25
CA LYS A 141 -8.55 6.87 -15.39
C LYS A 141 -7.59 6.01 -14.57
N GLU A 142 -7.93 5.73 -13.32
CA GLU A 142 -7.06 5.01 -12.38
C GLU A 142 -7.50 3.54 -12.24
N HIS A 143 -7.77 2.90 -13.38
CA HIS A 143 -8.21 1.51 -13.49
C HIS A 143 -7.50 0.74 -14.62
N PHE A 144 -8.20 -0.21 -15.23
CA PHE A 144 -7.66 -1.23 -16.11
C PHE A 144 -6.82 -0.66 -17.26
N GLY A 145 -7.31 0.37 -17.95
CA GLY A 145 -6.57 1.02 -19.04
C GLY A 145 -5.26 1.68 -18.60
N ARG A 146 -5.22 2.17 -17.35
CA ARG A 146 -4.01 2.78 -16.79
C ARG A 146 -2.88 1.76 -16.62
N ILE A 147 -3.20 0.50 -16.35
CA ILE A 147 -2.22 -0.58 -16.20
C ILE A 147 -1.46 -0.78 -17.51
N PHE A 148 -2.13 -0.83 -18.64
CA PHE A 148 -1.49 -0.97 -19.96
C PHE A 148 -0.66 0.25 -20.32
N ARG A 149 -1.18 1.45 -20.04
CA ARG A 149 -0.40 2.67 -20.19
C ARG A 149 0.89 2.63 -19.36
N ASN A 150 0.82 2.14 -18.14
CA ASN A 150 1.99 2.01 -17.28
C ASN A 150 2.98 0.97 -17.81
N ASN A 151 2.54 -0.17 -18.37
CA ASN A 151 3.43 -1.11 -19.06
C ASN A 151 4.26 -0.41 -20.14
N ALA A 152 3.61 0.31 -21.04
CA ALA A 152 4.30 1.05 -22.09
C ALA A 152 5.29 2.09 -21.53
N ARG A 153 4.92 2.78 -20.45
CA ARG A 153 5.80 3.75 -19.79
C ARG A 153 6.97 3.11 -19.08
N MET A 154 6.78 1.98 -18.42
CA MET A 154 7.87 1.26 -17.76
C MET A 154 8.92 0.82 -18.78
N SER A 155 8.51 0.28 -19.92
CA SER A 155 9.45 -0.05 -21.01
C SER A 155 10.21 1.19 -21.48
N SER A 156 9.53 2.33 -21.70
CA SER A 156 10.20 3.58 -22.09
C SER A 156 11.15 4.14 -21.03
N MET A 157 10.94 3.79 -19.76
CA MET A 157 11.81 4.16 -18.63
C MET A 157 12.99 3.18 -18.44
N GLY A 158 13.08 2.12 -19.25
CA GLY A 158 14.08 1.06 -19.11
C GLY A 158 13.88 0.19 -17.85
N ILE A 159 12.64 0.04 -17.42
CA ILE A 159 12.28 -0.84 -16.30
C ILE A 159 11.88 -2.20 -16.88
N PRO A 160 12.65 -3.28 -16.66
CA PRO A 160 12.37 -4.58 -17.23
C PRO A 160 11.05 -5.16 -16.70
N GLN A 161 10.29 -5.76 -17.61
CA GLN A 161 9.01 -6.41 -17.34
C GLN A 161 9.02 -7.82 -17.91
N ILE A 162 8.77 -8.82 -17.05
CA ILE A 162 8.61 -10.22 -17.45
C ILE A 162 7.21 -10.66 -17.07
N ALA A 163 6.53 -11.35 -17.97
CA ALA A 163 5.23 -11.95 -17.67
C ALA A 163 5.26 -13.46 -17.98
N ALA A 164 4.64 -14.24 -17.10
CA ALA A 164 4.44 -15.67 -17.29
C ALA A 164 2.95 -16.00 -17.27
N ILE A 165 2.46 -16.58 -18.35
CA ILE A 165 1.08 -17.05 -18.51
C ILE A 165 1.04 -18.48 -17.99
N MET A 166 0.61 -18.62 -16.71
CA MET A 166 0.63 -19.88 -15.96
C MET A 166 -0.77 -20.46 -15.74
N GLY A 167 -1.75 -19.88 -16.39
CA GLY A 167 -3.15 -20.26 -16.38
C GLY A 167 -3.91 -19.46 -17.42
N SER A 168 -5.21 -19.28 -17.22
CA SER A 168 -6.04 -18.52 -18.14
C SER A 168 -5.62 -17.04 -18.19
N CYS A 169 -5.62 -16.45 -19.38
CA CYS A 169 -5.40 -15.03 -19.61
C CYS A 169 -6.34 -14.53 -20.71
N VAL A 170 -7.45 -13.90 -20.33
CA VAL A 170 -8.58 -13.67 -21.23
C VAL A 170 -8.85 -12.18 -21.43
N ALA A 171 -9.32 -11.84 -22.60
CA ALA A 171 -9.84 -10.53 -23.03
C ALA A 171 -8.82 -9.40 -22.81
N GLY A 172 -9.22 -8.29 -22.18
CA GLY A 172 -8.34 -7.16 -21.91
C GLY A 172 -7.11 -7.52 -21.07
N GLY A 173 -7.21 -8.53 -20.20
CA GLY A 173 -6.09 -9.05 -19.40
C GLY A 173 -4.94 -9.60 -20.24
N ALA A 174 -5.22 -10.03 -21.47
CA ALA A 174 -4.21 -10.54 -22.40
C ALA A 174 -3.17 -9.49 -22.84
N TYR A 175 -3.52 -8.21 -22.77
CA TYR A 175 -2.55 -7.16 -23.10
C TYR A 175 -1.45 -6.99 -22.05
N LEU A 176 -1.71 -7.26 -20.78
CA LEU A 176 -0.70 -7.12 -19.71
C LEU A 176 0.57 -7.94 -19.98
N PRO A 177 0.53 -9.26 -20.22
CA PRO A 177 1.71 -10.03 -20.52
C PRO A 177 2.37 -9.66 -21.84
N ILE A 178 1.60 -9.37 -22.85
CA ILE A 178 2.16 -9.12 -24.19
C ILE A 178 2.74 -7.71 -24.36
N MET A 179 2.35 -6.77 -23.52
CA MET A 179 2.98 -5.46 -23.39
C MET A 179 4.21 -5.47 -22.47
N SER A 180 4.49 -6.58 -21.78
CA SER A 180 5.76 -6.79 -21.08
C SER A 180 6.89 -7.02 -22.08
N ASP A 181 8.15 -6.91 -21.62
CA ASP A 181 9.31 -7.02 -22.53
C ASP A 181 9.56 -8.47 -22.95
N GLU A 182 9.22 -9.43 -22.09
CA GLU A 182 9.31 -10.88 -22.35
C GLU A 182 8.11 -11.62 -21.77
N ALA A 183 7.52 -12.53 -22.55
CA ALA A 183 6.35 -13.32 -22.20
C ALA A 183 6.63 -14.83 -22.28
N LEU A 184 6.45 -15.52 -21.17
CA LEU A 184 6.53 -16.98 -21.06
C LEU A 184 5.11 -17.57 -21.00
N ILE A 185 4.92 -18.79 -21.49
CA ILE A 185 3.65 -19.52 -21.37
C ILE A 185 3.89 -20.98 -20.98
N VAL A 186 3.11 -21.47 -20.02
CA VAL A 186 3.19 -22.87 -19.55
C VAL A 186 2.29 -23.75 -20.40
N GLU A 187 2.84 -24.82 -20.95
CA GLU A 187 2.14 -25.78 -21.80
C GLU A 187 1.04 -26.52 -21.02
N GLY A 188 -0.12 -26.67 -21.61
CA GLY A 188 -1.26 -27.39 -21.05
C GLY A 188 -2.05 -26.67 -19.95
N THR A 189 -1.46 -25.66 -19.27
CA THR A 189 -2.16 -24.87 -18.25
C THR A 189 -2.33 -23.42 -18.64
N GLY A 190 -1.33 -22.82 -19.28
CA GLY A 190 -1.34 -21.44 -19.77
C GLY A 190 -2.10 -21.30 -21.09
N SER A 191 -2.95 -20.29 -21.16
CA SER A 191 -3.60 -19.93 -22.42
C SER A 191 -3.88 -18.43 -22.47
N ILE A 192 -3.77 -17.83 -23.66
CA ILE A 192 -4.01 -16.41 -23.87
C ILE A 192 -4.79 -16.17 -25.15
N PHE A 193 -5.86 -15.41 -25.06
CA PHE A 193 -6.70 -15.04 -26.20
C PHE A 193 -7.60 -13.84 -25.87
N LEU A 194 -7.99 -13.08 -26.88
CA LEU A 194 -8.93 -11.97 -26.71
C LEU A 194 -10.37 -12.46 -26.48
N ALA A 195 -10.76 -13.52 -27.17
CA ALA A 195 -12.08 -14.15 -27.03
C ALA A 195 -11.90 -15.64 -26.78
N GLY A 196 -12.43 -16.16 -25.68
CA GLY A 196 -12.39 -17.57 -25.37
C GLY A 196 -13.26 -18.43 -26.30
N PRO A 197 -13.09 -19.78 -26.29
CA PRO A 197 -13.80 -20.69 -27.20
C PRO A 197 -15.31 -20.49 -27.24
N TYR A 198 -15.97 -20.26 -26.10
CA TYR A 198 -17.42 -20.01 -26.05
C TYR A 198 -17.82 -18.73 -26.80
N LEU A 199 -17.03 -17.67 -26.69
CA LEU A 199 -17.33 -16.41 -27.37
C LEU A 199 -17.05 -16.53 -28.88
N VAL A 200 -15.97 -17.23 -29.26
CA VAL A 200 -15.66 -17.53 -30.67
C VAL A 200 -16.81 -18.30 -31.30
N LYS A 201 -17.30 -19.37 -30.65
CA LYS A 201 -18.44 -20.15 -31.13
C LYS A 201 -19.71 -19.32 -31.27
N ALA A 202 -19.97 -18.45 -30.29
CA ALA A 202 -21.17 -17.58 -30.33
C ALA A 202 -21.06 -16.50 -31.40
N ALA A 203 -19.87 -15.95 -31.65
CA ALA A 203 -19.68 -14.82 -32.56
C ALA A 203 -19.59 -15.25 -34.03
N ILE A 204 -18.86 -16.33 -34.33
CA ILE A 204 -18.58 -16.76 -35.72
C ILE A 204 -18.89 -18.22 -36.00
N GLY A 205 -19.42 -18.97 -35.01
CA GLY A 205 -19.81 -20.38 -35.19
C GLY A 205 -18.64 -21.37 -35.20
N GLU A 206 -17.42 -20.93 -34.98
CA GLU A 206 -16.23 -21.78 -34.98
C GLU A 206 -16.12 -22.57 -33.66
N ASP A 207 -15.95 -23.89 -33.75
CA ASP A 207 -15.76 -24.76 -32.60
C ASP A 207 -14.26 -25.08 -32.47
N VAL A 208 -13.60 -24.48 -31.48
CA VAL A 208 -12.17 -24.59 -31.22
C VAL A 208 -11.93 -24.79 -29.71
N ASP A 209 -10.99 -25.66 -29.37
CA ASP A 209 -10.59 -25.85 -27.99
C ASP A 209 -9.61 -24.76 -27.52
N GLN A 210 -9.43 -24.65 -26.20
CA GLN A 210 -8.60 -23.62 -25.57
C GLN A 210 -7.11 -23.70 -25.97
N GLU A 211 -6.56 -24.90 -26.07
CA GLU A 211 -5.14 -25.10 -26.39
C GLU A 211 -4.87 -24.76 -27.87
N THR A 212 -5.73 -25.20 -28.76
CA THR A 212 -5.64 -24.85 -30.19
C THR A 212 -5.82 -23.37 -30.43
N LEU A 213 -6.74 -22.70 -29.72
CA LEU A 213 -7.01 -21.28 -29.88
C LEU A 213 -5.87 -20.39 -29.36
N GLY A 214 -5.34 -20.68 -28.18
CA GLY A 214 -4.42 -19.78 -27.51
C GLY A 214 -3.46 -20.44 -26.52
N GLY A 215 -3.14 -21.72 -26.71
CA GLY A 215 -2.17 -22.43 -25.91
C GLY A 215 -0.72 -22.16 -26.28
N ALA A 216 0.20 -22.78 -25.54
CA ALA A 216 1.63 -22.54 -25.66
C ALA A 216 2.18 -22.85 -27.06
N LYS A 217 1.75 -23.95 -27.68
CA LYS A 217 2.17 -24.30 -29.03
C LYS A 217 1.72 -23.26 -30.05
N THR A 218 0.46 -22.84 -29.98
CA THR A 218 -0.08 -21.84 -30.89
C THR A 218 0.70 -20.52 -30.83
N HIS A 219 0.99 -20.04 -29.63
CA HIS A 219 1.59 -18.72 -29.45
C HIS A 219 3.11 -18.69 -29.53
N CYS A 220 3.81 -19.81 -29.30
CA CYS A 220 5.25 -19.87 -29.48
C CYS A 220 5.69 -20.33 -30.89
N GLU A 221 4.87 -21.18 -31.57
CA GLU A 221 5.29 -21.79 -32.84
C GLU A 221 4.57 -21.23 -34.07
N ILE A 222 3.33 -20.74 -33.92
CA ILE A 222 2.50 -20.28 -35.05
C ILE A 222 2.39 -18.76 -35.10
N SER A 223 1.91 -18.15 -34.02
CA SER A 223 1.62 -16.71 -34.00
C SER A 223 2.78 -15.84 -33.53
N GLY A 224 3.74 -16.41 -32.78
CA GLY A 224 4.86 -15.66 -32.21
C GLY A 224 4.44 -14.64 -31.14
N VAL A 225 3.29 -14.81 -30.49
CA VAL A 225 2.78 -13.89 -29.47
C VAL A 225 3.56 -13.99 -28.18
N THR A 226 4.03 -15.20 -27.81
CA THR A 226 4.84 -15.46 -26.61
C THR A 226 6.23 -15.93 -27.00
N ASP A 227 7.23 -15.60 -26.16
CA ASP A 227 8.65 -15.79 -26.47
C ASP A 227 9.15 -17.17 -26.05
N TYR A 228 8.63 -17.73 -24.95
CA TYR A 228 9.15 -18.98 -24.40
C TYR A 228 8.02 -19.95 -24.01
N LYS A 229 8.12 -21.19 -24.50
CA LYS A 229 7.24 -22.31 -24.13
C LYS A 229 7.85 -23.08 -22.97
N MET A 230 7.13 -23.17 -21.85
CA MET A 230 7.58 -23.82 -20.62
C MET A 230 6.79 -25.09 -20.33
N PRO A 231 7.43 -26.21 -19.94
CA PRO A 231 6.73 -27.47 -19.71
C PRO A 231 5.89 -27.48 -18.44
N ASP A 232 6.25 -26.68 -17.43
CA ASP A 232 5.58 -26.60 -16.15
C ASP A 232 5.90 -25.29 -15.40
N ASP A 233 5.17 -25.05 -14.29
CA ASP A 233 5.33 -23.88 -13.43
C ASP A 233 6.77 -23.75 -12.89
N LYS A 234 7.39 -24.85 -12.46
CA LYS A 234 8.74 -24.82 -11.85
C LYS A 234 9.81 -24.41 -12.85
N THR A 235 9.77 -25.00 -14.03
CA THR A 235 10.70 -24.65 -15.12
C THR A 235 10.49 -23.20 -15.57
N CYS A 236 9.24 -22.76 -15.66
CA CYS A 236 8.90 -21.37 -15.96
C CYS A 236 9.52 -20.40 -14.94
N LEU A 237 9.32 -20.65 -13.65
CA LEU A 237 9.85 -19.79 -12.58
C LEU A 237 11.39 -19.81 -12.57
N GLN A 238 12.03 -20.95 -12.84
CA GLN A 238 13.49 -21.01 -12.96
C GLN A 238 13.98 -20.20 -14.17
N THR A 239 13.30 -20.29 -15.31
CA THR A 239 13.65 -19.49 -16.51
C THR A 239 13.53 -18.00 -16.23
N ILE A 240 12.50 -17.56 -15.51
CA ILE A 240 12.39 -16.14 -15.05
C ILE A 240 13.61 -15.75 -14.21
N ARG A 241 14.04 -16.61 -13.27
CA ARG A 241 15.23 -16.34 -12.45
C ARG A 241 16.48 -16.19 -13.32
N ASP A 242 16.63 -17.03 -14.33
CA ASP A 242 17.76 -17.00 -15.25
C ASP A 242 17.76 -15.72 -16.12
N LEU A 243 16.59 -15.28 -16.59
CA LEU A 243 16.41 -14.02 -17.30
C LEU A 243 16.78 -12.82 -16.41
N VAL A 244 16.25 -12.76 -15.18
CA VAL A 244 16.55 -11.70 -14.21
C VAL A 244 18.04 -11.64 -13.88
N SER A 245 18.72 -12.79 -13.80
CA SER A 245 20.16 -12.86 -13.51
C SER A 245 21.03 -12.16 -14.55
N ARG A 246 20.51 -12.03 -15.77
CA ARG A 246 21.22 -11.43 -16.92
C ARG A 246 20.96 -9.93 -17.11
N PHE A 247 20.06 -9.34 -16.30
CA PHE A 247 19.81 -7.90 -16.42
C PHE A 247 21.05 -7.09 -16.10
N GLY A 248 21.26 -6.01 -16.83
CA GLY A 248 22.34 -5.05 -16.60
C GLY A 248 22.32 -4.46 -15.20
N GLN A 249 23.44 -3.87 -14.78
CA GLN A 249 23.53 -3.20 -13.49
C GLN A 249 22.63 -1.96 -13.46
N ARG A 250 21.98 -1.78 -12.32
CA ARG A 250 21.13 -0.63 -12.07
C ARG A 250 21.99 0.58 -11.68
N GLU A 251 21.63 1.75 -12.17
CA GLU A 251 22.23 3.00 -11.70
C GLU A 251 21.94 3.23 -10.22
N LYS A 252 22.93 3.72 -9.48
CA LYS A 252 22.77 4.10 -8.08
C LYS A 252 22.01 5.41 -7.98
N ALA A 253 21.05 5.48 -7.07
CA ALA A 253 20.21 6.68 -6.89
C ALA A 253 20.96 7.88 -6.25
N GLY A 254 22.22 7.70 -5.85
CA GLY A 254 23.04 8.78 -5.31
C GLY A 254 22.70 9.21 -3.88
N PHE A 255 21.99 8.36 -3.12
CA PHE A 255 21.77 8.57 -1.68
C PHE A 255 22.91 7.97 -0.85
N ASP A 256 23.23 8.63 0.27
CA ASP A 256 24.34 8.23 1.12
C ASP A 256 23.99 6.96 1.93
N LYS A 257 24.88 5.97 1.86
CA LYS A 257 24.81 4.74 2.64
C LYS A 257 26.20 4.35 3.17
N ILE A 258 26.25 4.03 4.44
CA ILE A 258 27.43 3.42 5.10
C ILE A 258 27.08 2.00 5.56
N THR A 259 28.04 1.33 6.18
CA THR A 259 27.79 0.02 6.82
C THR A 259 26.71 0.15 7.89
N SER A 260 25.70 -0.73 7.81
CA SER A 260 24.59 -0.76 8.78
C SER A 260 25.10 -1.14 10.18
N VAL A 261 24.52 -0.49 11.18
CA VAL A 261 24.73 -0.80 12.60
C VAL A 261 23.36 -1.11 13.23
N LYS A 262 23.31 -2.14 14.07
CA LYS A 262 22.06 -2.46 14.75
C LYS A 262 21.59 -1.31 15.64
N PRO A 263 20.27 -1.07 15.77
CA PRO A 263 19.75 -0.11 16.73
C PRO A 263 20.23 -0.39 18.16
N ARG A 264 20.40 0.68 18.95
CA ARG A 264 20.83 0.59 20.36
C ARG A 264 19.87 -0.23 21.22
N HIS A 265 18.57 -0.09 20.96
CA HIS A 265 17.49 -0.77 21.68
C HIS A 265 16.85 -1.83 20.81
N ASN A 266 16.37 -2.90 21.44
CA ASN A 266 15.72 -3.98 20.71
C ASN A 266 14.34 -3.53 20.20
N ILE A 267 14.11 -3.68 18.89
CA ILE A 267 12.82 -3.34 18.25
C ILE A 267 11.65 -4.13 18.85
N ASN A 268 11.89 -5.34 19.36
CA ASN A 268 10.87 -6.17 20.00
C ASN A 268 10.35 -5.59 21.33
N GLU A 269 10.97 -4.55 21.86
CA GLU A 269 10.49 -3.81 23.03
C GLU A 269 9.33 -2.83 22.69
N LEU A 270 9.17 -2.45 21.41
CA LEU A 270 8.17 -1.48 20.97
C LEU A 270 6.75 -1.78 21.48
N PRO A 271 6.26 -3.03 21.51
CA PRO A 271 4.94 -3.33 22.05
C PRO A 271 4.76 -2.99 23.53
N GLY A 272 5.85 -2.93 24.30
CA GLY A 272 5.83 -2.53 25.72
C GLY A 272 5.82 -1.02 25.95
N PHE A 273 6.37 -0.25 25.02
CA PHE A 273 6.45 1.22 25.12
C PHE A 273 5.23 1.92 24.55
N PHE A 274 4.67 1.39 23.50
CA PHE A 274 3.55 2.04 22.83
C PHE A 274 2.22 1.73 23.55
N PRO A 275 1.52 2.76 24.06
CA PRO A 275 0.26 2.54 24.73
C PRO A 275 -0.83 2.12 23.74
N ALA A 276 -1.53 1.01 24.01
CA ALA A 276 -2.69 0.60 23.22
C ALA A 276 -3.84 1.65 23.27
N ASN A 277 -3.86 2.46 24.32
CA ASN A 277 -4.78 3.59 24.45
C ASN A 277 -4.15 4.85 23.84
N SER A 278 -4.70 5.31 22.71
CA SER A 278 -4.23 6.48 21.95
C SER A 278 -4.30 7.82 22.72
N THR A 279 -4.92 7.86 23.91
CA THR A 279 -4.98 9.05 24.75
C THR A 279 -3.78 9.21 25.67
N LYS A 280 -3.05 8.12 25.94
CA LYS A 280 -1.87 8.16 26.81
C LYS A 280 -0.67 8.78 26.07
N PRO A 281 -0.01 9.79 26.68
CA PRO A 281 1.20 10.35 26.11
C PRO A 281 2.38 9.36 26.17
N TYR A 282 3.28 9.45 25.23
CA TYR A 282 4.56 8.74 25.21
C TYR A 282 5.62 9.60 24.50
N ASP A 283 6.89 9.32 24.77
CA ASP A 283 7.97 9.99 24.06
C ASP A 283 8.24 9.31 22.70
N MET A 284 8.09 10.05 21.63
CA MET A 284 8.36 9.54 20.28
C MET A 284 9.84 9.18 20.08
N MET A 285 10.76 9.78 20.87
CA MET A 285 12.18 9.42 20.81
C MET A 285 12.44 7.97 21.21
N GLU A 286 11.62 7.39 22.08
CA GLU A 286 11.71 5.97 22.46
C GLU A 286 11.45 5.04 21.25
N ILE A 287 10.56 5.47 20.32
CA ILE A 287 10.32 4.73 19.08
C ILE A 287 11.49 4.95 18.11
N ILE A 288 11.90 6.21 17.92
CA ILE A 288 12.98 6.57 16.99
C ILE A 288 14.25 5.79 17.30
N THR A 289 14.67 5.75 18.58
CA THR A 289 15.92 5.08 18.98
C THR A 289 15.91 3.55 18.83
N ARG A 290 14.73 2.95 18.59
CA ARG A 290 14.56 1.50 18.33
C ARG A 290 14.52 1.14 16.85
N ILE A 291 14.38 2.15 15.97
CA ILE A 291 14.31 1.93 14.51
C ILE A 291 15.50 2.48 13.76
N VAL A 292 16.29 3.39 14.39
CA VAL A 292 17.50 3.94 13.78
C VAL A 292 18.75 3.21 14.25
N ASP A 293 19.78 3.22 13.42
CA ASP A 293 21.10 2.68 13.73
C ASP A 293 21.67 3.30 15.02
N ASP A 294 22.47 2.55 15.77
CA ASP A 294 23.22 3.08 16.94
C ASP A 294 24.34 4.00 16.45
N ALA A 295 23.95 5.17 15.98
CA ALA A 295 24.79 6.23 15.46
C ALA A 295 24.27 7.58 15.99
N PRO A 296 25.05 8.65 15.90
CA PRO A 296 24.62 9.96 16.36
C PRO A 296 23.33 10.42 15.69
N ILE A 297 22.32 10.76 16.51
CA ILE A 297 21.08 11.41 16.09
C ILE A 297 21.27 12.91 16.27
N THR A 298 21.11 13.69 15.20
CA THR A 298 21.21 15.14 15.27
C THR A 298 19.80 15.75 15.26
N LEU A 299 19.36 16.27 16.40
CA LEU A 299 18.09 16.96 16.53
C LEU A 299 18.15 18.34 15.86
N TYR A 300 17.20 18.61 14.96
CA TYR A 300 17.09 19.90 14.27
C TYR A 300 16.14 20.81 15.02
N LYS A 301 16.59 22.04 15.38
CA LYS A 301 15.84 23.01 16.17
C LYS A 301 15.19 22.37 17.40
N GLU A 302 15.99 21.71 18.25
CA GLU A 302 15.53 20.94 19.40
C GLU A 302 14.65 21.79 20.34
N ASP A 303 15.00 23.03 20.58
CA ASP A 303 14.29 23.92 21.49
C ASP A 303 13.10 24.68 20.88
N TYR A 304 12.87 24.55 19.58
CA TYR A 304 11.81 25.23 18.85
C TYR A 304 10.82 24.23 18.23
N GLY A 305 9.50 24.54 18.26
CA GLY A 305 8.47 23.70 17.65
C GLY A 305 8.49 22.25 18.16
N LYS A 306 8.51 22.08 19.47
CA LYS A 306 8.76 20.80 20.16
C LYS A 306 7.68 19.75 19.95
N SER A 307 6.49 20.12 19.44
CA SER A 307 5.41 19.16 19.13
C SER A 307 5.71 18.33 17.88
N ILE A 308 6.73 18.69 17.08
CA ILE A 308 7.31 17.87 16.01
C ILE A 308 8.81 17.67 16.26
N ILE A 309 9.25 16.43 16.15
CA ILE A 309 10.68 16.07 16.17
C ILE A 309 11.16 16.05 14.71
N CYS A 310 12.22 16.78 14.43
CA CYS A 310 12.98 16.71 13.19
C CYS A 310 14.40 16.28 13.50
N ALA A 311 14.87 15.19 12.89
CA ALA A 311 16.20 14.64 13.21
C ALA A 311 16.89 14.06 11.97
N TYR A 312 18.20 14.22 11.88
CA TYR A 312 19.04 13.44 10.98
C TYR A 312 19.50 12.18 11.73
N ALA A 313 19.34 11.02 11.07
CA ALA A 313 19.69 9.72 11.61
C ALA A 313 20.11 8.77 10.48
N ARG A 314 20.35 7.49 10.82
CA ARG A 314 20.54 6.43 9.84
C ARG A 314 19.59 5.26 10.10
N ILE A 315 19.15 4.62 9.03
CA ILE A 315 18.37 3.38 9.08
C ILE A 315 19.02 2.40 8.10
N ASP A 316 19.50 1.27 8.58
CA ASP A 316 20.27 0.29 7.80
C ASP A 316 21.41 0.93 6.99
N GLY A 317 22.11 1.85 7.64
CA GLY A 317 23.22 2.62 7.07
C GLY A 317 22.80 3.79 6.19
N TRP A 318 21.55 3.88 5.72
CA TRP A 318 21.05 4.97 4.90
C TRP A 318 20.86 6.25 5.72
N ALA A 319 21.41 7.37 5.24
CA ALA A 319 21.11 8.68 5.83
C ALA A 319 19.64 9.02 5.61
N VAL A 320 18.93 9.41 6.67
CA VAL A 320 17.50 9.76 6.63
C VAL A 320 17.22 11.02 7.45
N GLY A 321 16.21 11.77 7.01
CA GLY A 321 15.58 12.83 7.78
C GLY A 321 14.27 12.32 8.38
N ILE A 322 14.15 12.36 9.71
CA ILE A 322 12.94 11.93 10.42
C ILE A 322 12.09 13.14 10.73
N VAL A 323 10.79 13.07 10.42
CA VAL A 323 9.76 14.03 10.82
C VAL A 323 8.70 13.26 11.60
N ALA A 324 8.58 13.51 12.90
CA ALA A 324 7.75 12.70 13.79
C ALA A 324 6.91 13.57 14.74
N ASN A 325 5.68 13.18 15.00
CA ASN A 325 4.84 13.87 15.97
C ASN A 325 5.25 13.48 17.40
N GLN A 326 5.66 14.45 18.24
CA GLN A 326 5.86 14.21 19.66
C GLN A 326 4.51 14.04 20.34
N ARG A 327 4.39 13.04 21.22
CA ARG A 327 3.15 12.76 21.97
C ARG A 327 3.15 13.26 23.41
N LEU A 328 4.31 13.65 23.92
CA LEU A 328 4.38 14.36 25.19
C LEU A 328 3.80 15.77 25.06
N VAL A 329 3.26 16.27 26.17
CA VAL A 329 2.94 17.68 26.32
C VAL A 329 4.24 18.45 26.50
N VAL A 330 4.45 19.47 25.68
CA VAL A 330 5.69 20.26 25.67
C VAL A 330 5.40 21.73 25.99
N LYS A 331 6.45 22.52 26.27
CA LYS A 331 6.33 23.98 26.42
C LYS A 331 7.04 24.68 25.27
N ASN A 332 6.40 25.70 24.72
CA ASN A 332 7.05 26.60 23.77
C ASN A 332 7.99 27.61 24.48
N ALA A 333 8.68 28.46 23.72
CA ALA A 333 9.58 29.46 24.25
C ALA A 333 8.92 30.49 25.20
N ALA A 334 7.62 30.71 25.07
CA ALA A 334 6.82 31.58 25.96
C ALA A 334 6.34 30.83 27.22
N GLY A 335 6.72 29.56 27.44
CA GLY A 335 6.29 28.75 28.57
C GLY A 335 4.88 28.16 28.44
N GLU A 336 4.24 28.29 27.29
CA GLU A 336 2.89 27.81 27.06
C GLU A 336 2.86 26.33 26.73
N MET A 337 1.86 25.64 27.27
CA MET A 337 1.66 24.21 27.05
C MET A 337 1.17 23.94 25.62
N GLN A 338 1.86 23.03 24.93
CA GLN A 338 1.46 22.50 23.64
C GLN A 338 1.15 21.01 23.76
N PHE A 339 -0.01 20.60 23.27
CA PHE A 339 -0.46 19.20 23.34
C PHE A 339 0.30 18.34 22.34
N GLY A 340 0.65 17.12 22.75
CA GLY A 340 1.27 16.12 21.89
C GLY A 340 0.35 15.68 20.74
N GLY A 341 0.94 15.45 19.57
CA GLY A 341 0.22 15.08 18.35
C GLY A 341 -0.51 16.22 17.66
N VAL A 342 -0.39 17.46 18.14
CA VAL A 342 -0.96 18.65 17.51
C VAL A 342 0.14 19.44 16.82
N ILE A 343 -0.15 19.91 15.60
CA ILE A 343 0.76 20.76 14.84
C ILE A 343 0.45 22.24 15.16
N TYR A 344 1.45 22.97 15.62
CA TYR A 344 1.40 24.41 15.87
C TYR A 344 2.18 25.16 14.79
N SER A 345 2.04 26.48 14.71
CA SER A 345 2.75 27.30 13.73
C SER A 345 4.27 27.15 13.80
N ASP A 346 4.83 27.11 15.01
CA ASP A 346 6.27 26.90 15.24
C ASP A 346 6.75 25.53 14.77
N SER A 347 5.98 24.47 15.06
CA SER A 347 6.34 23.11 14.62
C SER A 347 6.13 22.91 13.12
N ALA A 348 5.13 23.54 12.52
CA ALA A 348 4.93 23.55 11.07
C ALA A 348 6.09 24.24 10.34
N ASP A 349 6.53 25.42 10.84
CA ASP A 349 7.68 26.14 10.28
C ASP A 349 8.98 25.33 10.39
N LYS A 350 9.25 24.74 11.57
CA LYS A 350 10.38 23.81 11.79
C LYS A 350 10.40 22.67 10.77
N ALA A 351 9.29 21.97 10.63
CA ALA A 351 9.18 20.82 9.73
C ALA A 351 9.33 21.24 8.27
N THR A 352 8.69 22.35 7.85
CA THR A 352 8.82 22.90 6.51
C THR A 352 10.30 23.10 6.14
N ARG A 353 11.03 23.83 6.95
CA ARG A 353 12.44 24.10 6.68
C ARG A 353 13.31 22.86 6.71
N PHE A 354 13.04 21.92 7.61
CA PHE A 354 13.76 20.65 7.68
C PHE A 354 13.55 19.81 6.42
N ILE A 355 12.30 19.69 5.93
CA ILE A 355 11.97 18.97 4.70
C ILE A 355 12.71 19.59 3.51
N MET A 356 12.69 20.91 3.38
CA MET A 356 13.44 21.62 2.35
C MET A 356 14.95 21.36 2.42
N ASN A 357 15.53 21.36 3.63
CA ASN A 357 16.95 21.05 3.84
C ASN A 357 17.28 19.60 3.44
N CYS A 358 16.41 18.63 3.74
CA CYS A 358 16.59 17.24 3.33
C CYS A 358 16.57 17.11 1.80
N ASN A 359 15.66 17.82 1.12
CA ASN A 359 15.62 17.87 -0.35
C ASN A 359 16.92 18.44 -0.93
N GLN A 360 17.39 19.57 -0.41
CA GLN A 360 18.62 20.20 -0.86
C GLN A 360 19.85 19.29 -0.71
N LYS A 361 19.86 18.46 0.33
CA LYS A 361 20.96 17.54 0.66
C LYS A 361 20.79 16.14 0.10
N LYS A 362 19.71 15.84 -0.63
CA LYS A 362 19.35 14.51 -1.13
C LYS A 362 19.24 13.47 -0.01
N ILE A 363 18.60 13.83 1.10
CA ILE A 363 18.36 12.93 2.24
C ILE A 363 16.91 12.45 2.19
N PRO A 364 16.65 11.12 2.07
CA PRO A 364 15.31 10.54 2.16
C PRO A 364 14.60 10.90 3.46
N LEU A 365 13.28 11.02 3.40
CA LEU A 365 12.43 11.41 4.53
C LEU A 365 11.64 10.24 5.07
N VAL A 366 11.58 10.12 6.39
CA VAL A 366 10.74 9.17 7.12
C VAL A 366 9.77 9.94 8.01
N PHE A 367 8.47 9.77 7.75
CA PHE A 367 7.40 10.40 8.51
C PHE A 367 6.80 9.40 9.49
N LEU A 368 6.75 9.75 10.77
CA LEU A 368 6.13 8.94 11.82
C LEU A 368 4.88 9.68 12.32
N HIS A 369 3.70 9.15 11.97
CA HIS A 369 2.43 9.80 12.29
C HIS A 369 1.88 9.34 13.64
N ASP A 370 1.61 10.29 14.51
CA ASP A 370 0.58 10.23 15.54
C ASP A 370 0.01 11.64 15.72
N VAL A 371 -0.71 12.10 14.68
CA VAL A 371 -1.19 13.48 14.53
C VAL A 371 -2.71 13.55 14.65
N THR A 372 -3.18 14.44 15.52
CA THR A 372 -4.62 14.71 15.72
C THR A 372 -5.12 15.87 14.88
N GLY A 373 -4.24 16.65 14.28
CA GLY A 373 -4.55 17.81 13.43
C GLY A 373 -3.66 19.00 13.73
N PHE A 374 -3.99 20.13 13.09
CA PHE A 374 -3.44 21.43 13.43
C PHE A 374 -4.16 22.02 14.63
N MET A 375 -3.49 22.89 15.38
CA MET A 375 -4.13 23.61 16.48
C MET A 375 -5.24 24.52 15.95
N VAL A 376 -6.36 24.56 16.66
CA VAL A 376 -7.56 25.31 16.30
C VAL A 376 -7.82 26.43 17.31
N GLY A 377 -8.71 27.34 16.95
CA GLY A 377 -9.17 28.41 17.83
C GLY A 377 -8.63 29.79 17.45
N LYS A 378 -9.30 30.85 17.95
CA LYS A 378 -9.06 32.24 17.58
C LYS A 378 -7.57 32.64 17.59
N ARG A 379 -6.84 32.21 18.62
CA ARG A 379 -5.42 32.54 18.76
C ARG A 379 -4.57 31.91 17.64
N SER A 380 -4.80 30.66 17.32
CA SER A 380 -4.08 29.94 16.25
C SER A 380 -4.39 30.53 14.88
N GLU A 381 -5.66 30.82 14.62
CA GLU A 381 -6.09 31.45 13.36
C GLU A 381 -5.46 32.85 13.18
N HIS A 382 -5.51 33.68 14.21
CA HIS A 382 -4.89 35.01 14.18
C HIS A 382 -3.35 34.94 14.12
N GLY A 383 -2.74 33.83 14.64
CA GLY A 383 -1.30 33.55 14.54
C GLY A 383 -0.88 33.08 13.15
N GLY A 384 -1.81 32.75 12.26
CA GLY A 384 -1.53 32.33 10.89
C GLY A 384 -1.29 30.83 10.72
N ILE A 385 -1.90 29.98 11.54
CA ILE A 385 -1.74 28.51 11.48
C ILE A 385 -2.03 27.94 10.09
N ILE A 386 -3.03 28.48 9.37
CA ILE A 386 -3.36 28.05 8.00
C ILE A 386 -2.19 28.32 7.06
N LYS A 387 -1.58 29.49 7.16
CA LYS A 387 -0.42 29.88 6.34
C LYS A 387 0.78 28.97 6.59
N ASP A 388 1.09 28.70 7.86
CA ASP A 388 2.25 27.89 8.23
C ASP A 388 2.01 26.42 7.91
N GLY A 389 0.79 25.92 8.14
CA GLY A 389 0.35 24.59 7.71
C GLY A 389 0.42 24.41 6.19
N ALA A 390 -0.05 25.38 5.42
CA ALA A 390 0.02 25.34 3.96
C ALA A 390 1.46 25.27 3.45
N LYS A 391 2.40 25.98 4.10
CA LYS A 391 3.84 25.87 3.76
C LYS A 391 4.38 24.48 4.01
N MET A 392 4.02 23.84 5.12
CA MET A 392 4.43 22.46 5.43
C MET A 392 3.89 21.48 4.40
N VAL A 393 2.60 21.58 4.06
CA VAL A 393 1.98 20.76 3.00
C VAL A 393 2.67 20.99 1.65
N ASN A 394 2.97 22.24 1.31
CA ASN A 394 3.70 22.58 0.08
C ASN A 394 5.10 21.95 0.05
N ALA A 395 5.85 22.01 1.16
CA ALA A 395 7.17 21.41 1.24
C ALA A 395 7.14 19.87 1.05
N VAL A 396 6.13 19.21 1.62
CA VAL A 396 5.94 17.75 1.44
C VAL A 396 5.56 17.42 -0.01
N ALA A 397 4.64 18.18 -0.61
CA ALA A 397 4.18 17.98 -1.98
C ALA A 397 5.30 18.16 -3.01
N ASN A 398 6.15 19.15 -2.82
CA ASN A 398 7.28 19.44 -3.72
C ASN A 398 8.56 18.65 -3.39
N SER A 399 8.52 17.76 -2.41
CA SER A 399 9.68 16.93 -2.05
C SER A 399 10.01 15.93 -3.14
N THR A 400 11.24 15.96 -3.63
CA THR A 400 11.75 15.08 -4.70
C THR A 400 12.56 13.90 -4.15
N VAL A 401 12.93 13.91 -2.86
CA VAL A 401 13.58 12.77 -2.22
C VAL A 401 12.56 11.68 -1.87
N PRO A 402 12.99 10.41 -1.76
CA PRO A 402 12.13 9.33 -1.28
C PRO A 402 11.47 9.67 0.06
N LYS A 403 10.17 9.47 0.13
CA LYS A 403 9.37 9.64 1.34
C LYS A 403 8.81 8.30 1.79
N PHE A 404 8.92 8.00 3.07
CA PHE A 404 8.36 6.80 3.69
C PHE A 404 7.49 7.22 4.86
N THR A 405 6.30 6.64 4.96
CA THR A 405 5.34 7.02 6.01
C THR A 405 4.96 5.81 6.85
N VAL A 406 5.05 5.97 8.17
CA VAL A 406 4.58 4.99 9.15
C VAL A 406 3.50 5.64 10.02
N ILE A 407 2.28 5.15 9.92
CA ILE A 407 1.16 5.62 10.75
C ILE A 407 1.14 4.78 12.01
N ILE A 408 1.64 5.35 13.10
CA ILE A 408 1.81 4.67 14.39
C ILE A 408 0.50 4.73 15.21
N GLY A 409 -0.11 5.91 15.25
CA GLY A 409 -1.33 6.19 16.00
C GLY A 409 -2.33 6.96 15.15
N ASN A 410 -2.74 8.14 15.59
CA ASN A 410 -3.70 8.95 14.86
C ASN A 410 -3.10 9.57 13.59
N SER A 411 -3.92 9.71 12.57
CA SER A 411 -3.60 10.44 11.34
C SER A 411 -4.86 11.13 10.83
N TYR A 412 -5.13 12.32 11.37
CA TYR A 412 -6.41 13.01 11.19
C TYR A 412 -6.29 14.29 10.37
N GLY A 413 -7.29 14.49 9.50
CA GLY A 413 -7.52 15.71 8.74
C GLY A 413 -6.30 16.19 7.94
N ALA A 414 -6.07 17.49 7.92
CA ALA A 414 -4.92 18.08 7.24
C ALA A 414 -3.57 17.69 7.87
N GLY A 415 -3.55 17.18 9.09
CA GLY A 415 -2.35 16.59 9.70
C GLY A 415 -1.83 15.39 8.92
N ASN A 416 -2.73 14.56 8.38
CA ASN A 416 -2.36 13.46 7.47
C ASN A 416 -1.60 14.00 6.24
N TYR A 417 -2.07 15.09 5.66
CA TYR A 417 -1.45 15.71 4.47
C TYR A 417 -0.08 16.30 4.79
N ALA A 418 0.02 17.06 5.87
CA ALA A 418 1.27 17.69 6.31
C ALA A 418 2.36 16.67 6.69
N MET A 419 1.97 15.48 7.11
CA MET A 419 2.86 14.39 7.49
C MET A 419 3.08 13.36 6.36
N CYS A 420 2.81 13.70 5.10
CA CYS A 420 2.97 12.82 3.94
C CYS A 420 2.02 11.60 3.94
N GLY A 421 0.71 11.85 3.97
CA GLY A 421 -0.30 10.83 3.73
C GLY A 421 -0.27 10.29 2.29
N LYS A 422 -1.14 9.32 1.98
CA LYS A 422 -1.15 8.59 0.70
C LYS A 422 -1.15 9.48 -0.55
N ALA A 423 -1.88 10.60 -0.52
CA ALA A 423 -1.99 11.55 -1.64
C ALA A 423 -0.71 12.37 -1.91
N TYR A 424 0.30 12.26 -1.05
CA TYR A 424 1.57 12.98 -1.17
C TYR A 424 2.72 12.07 -1.65
N ASP A 425 2.37 11.00 -2.29
CA ASP A 425 3.27 10.07 -2.99
C ASP A 425 4.41 9.51 -2.12
N PRO A 426 4.11 8.94 -0.92
CA PRO A 426 5.11 8.17 -0.22
C PRO A 426 5.46 6.91 -1.04
N ARG A 427 6.75 6.59 -1.15
CA ARG A 427 7.19 5.35 -1.81
C ARG A 427 6.67 4.11 -1.12
N LEU A 428 6.50 4.20 0.19
CA LEU A 428 5.83 3.19 1.00
C LEU A 428 5.09 3.89 2.14
N ILE A 429 3.86 3.48 2.40
CA ILE A 429 3.06 3.91 3.55
C ILE A 429 2.52 2.69 4.28
N VAL A 430 2.91 2.55 5.54
CA VAL A 430 2.50 1.42 6.39
C VAL A 430 1.80 1.92 7.65
N ALA A 431 0.98 1.08 8.24
CA ALA A 431 0.26 1.39 9.47
C ALA A 431 0.57 0.37 10.56
N TRP A 432 0.62 0.81 11.79
CA TRP A 432 0.60 -0.10 12.94
C TRP A 432 -0.84 -0.55 13.22
N PRO A 433 -1.05 -1.68 13.92
CA PRO A 433 -2.39 -2.14 14.31
C PRO A 433 -3.17 -1.13 15.18
N THR A 434 -2.49 -0.15 15.75
CA THR A 434 -3.03 0.96 16.55
C THR A 434 -3.41 2.19 15.73
N ALA A 435 -3.11 2.21 14.42
CA ALA A 435 -3.34 3.35 13.55
C ALA A 435 -4.83 3.68 13.42
N LYS A 436 -5.13 4.98 13.33
CA LYS A 436 -6.47 5.50 13.08
C LYS A 436 -6.40 6.58 12.02
N ILE A 437 -7.11 6.40 10.93
CA ILE A 437 -7.08 7.30 9.77
C ILE A 437 -8.47 7.85 9.51
N ALA A 438 -8.66 9.16 9.63
CA ALA A 438 -9.95 9.81 9.39
C ALA A 438 -9.80 11.32 9.18
N VAL A 439 -10.90 12.00 8.87
CA VAL A 439 -10.96 13.47 8.88
C VAL A 439 -10.82 14.01 10.31
N MET A 440 -11.43 13.32 11.28
CA MET A 440 -11.36 13.66 12.73
C MET A 440 -11.64 12.42 13.57
N GLY A 441 -11.36 12.48 14.88
CA GLY A 441 -11.66 11.37 15.80
C GLY A 441 -13.15 11.07 15.89
N GLY A 442 -13.50 9.76 16.00
CA GLY A 442 -14.90 9.29 15.92
C GLY A 442 -15.85 9.97 16.92
N THR A 443 -15.40 10.18 18.16
CA THR A 443 -16.22 10.90 19.17
C THR A 443 -16.50 12.35 18.79
N GLN A 444 -15.52 13.06 18.21
CA GLN A 444 -15.72 14.44 17.75
C GLN A 444 -16.65 14.47 16.53
N ALA A 445 -16.43 13.55 15.57
CA ALA A 445 -17.30 13.42 14.41
C ALA A 445 -18.74 13.13 14.80
N ALA A 446 -18.96 12.20 15.73
CA ALA A 446 -20.28 11.87 16.23
C ALA A 446 -20.98 13.08 16.87
N LYS A 447 -20.26 13.85 17.73
CA LYS A 447 -20.82 15.07 18.33
C LYS A 447 -21.25 16.10 17.28
N VAL A 448 -20.38 16.41 16.31
CA VAL A 448 -20.66 17.40 15.27
C VAL A 448 -21.83 16.97 14.39
N LEU A 449 -21.82 15.73 13.90
CA LEU A 449 -22.85 15.22 12.99
C LEU A 449 -24.21 15.07 13.69
N THR A 450 -24.23 14.58 14.94
CA THR A 450 -25.47 14.54 15.75
C THR A 450 -26.02 15.96 15.91
N GLN A 451 -25.21 16.94 16.27
CA GLN A 451 -25.65 18.32 16.43
C GLN A 451 -26.22 18.91 15.13
N ILE A 452 -25.59 18.63 13.99
CA ILE A 452 -26.08 19.06 12.65
C ILE A 452 -27.45 18.43 12.37
N GLN A 453 -27.60 17.13 12.56
CA GLN A 453 -28.86 16.41 12.29
C GLN A 453 -29.98 16.86 13.21
N VAL A 454 -29.70 16.98 14.52
CA VAL A 454 -30.67 17.51 15.50
C VAL A 454 -31.09 18.93 15.15
N SER A 455 -30.13 19.78 14.73
CA SER A 455 -30.45 21.15 14.29
C SER A 455 -31.32 21.16 13.03
N ALA A 456 -31.09 20.24 12.10
CA ALA A 456 -31.91 20.11 10.88
C ALA A 456 -33.35 19.63 11.21
N LEU A 457 -33.50 18.66 12.14
CA LEU A 457 -34.79 18.17 12.60
C LEU A 457 -35.58 19.30 13.31
N LYS A 458 -34.93 20.04 14.21
CA LYS A 458 -35.55 21.19 14.89
C LYS A 458 -36.07 22.25 13.92
N LYS A 459 -35.36 22.52 12.81
CA LYS A 459 -35.82 23.42 11.74
C LYS A 459 -37.06 22.93 11.02
N LYS A 460 -37.30 21.60 10.99
CA LYS A 460 -38.49 20.96 10.41
C LYS A 460 -39.65 20.83 11.41
N GLY A 461 -39.50 21.32 12.64
CA GLY A 461 -40.47 21.21 13.72
C GLY A 461 -40.44 19.85 14.45
N GLU A 462 -39.47 19.01 14.18
CA GLU A 462 -39.25 17.72 14.80
C GLU A 462 -38.15 17.87 15.88
N ALA A 463 -38.45 17.75 17.15
CA ALA A 463 -37.47 17.75 18.20
C ALA A 463 -37.23 16.31 18.70
N PRO A 464 -36.08 15.68 18.36
CA PRO A 464 -35.77 14.36 18.89
C PRO A 464 -35.60 14.44 20.42
N ASP A 465 -36.04 13.40 21.10
CA ASP A 465 -35.80 13.24 22.53
C ASP A 465 -34.32 12.86 22.80
N LYS A 466 -33.91 12.90 24.06
CA LYS A 466 -32.53 12.58 24.46
C LYS A 466 -32.10 11.16 24.10
N ASN A 467 -33.03 10.19 24.11
CA ASN A 467 -32.73 8.79 23.78
C ASN A 467 -32.45 8.64 22.29
N SER A 468 -33.24 9.31 21.47
CA SER A 468 -33.06 9.35 19.99
C SER A 468 -31.75 10.07 19.62
N GLU A 469 -31.41 11.18 20.32
CA GLU A 469 -30.12 11.87 20.13
C GLU A 469 -28.93 10.97 20.51
N GLN A 470 -29.03 10.22 21.62
CA GLN A 470 -27.99 9.30 22.06
C GLN A 470 -27.85 8.11 21.09
N ALA A 471 -28.94 7.51 20.64
CA ALA A 471 -28.93 6.42 19.68
C ALA A 471 -28.25 6.85 18.36
N LEU A 472 -28.57 8.05 17.87
CA LEU A 472 -27.96 8.63 16.68
C LEU A 472 -26.44 8.87 16.87
N PHE A 473 -26.06 9.40 18.05
CA PHE A 473 -24.65 9.57 18.39
C PHE A 473 -23.89 8.23 18.38
N ASP A 474 -24.45 7.20 19.02
CA ASP A 474 -23.82 5.88 19.12
C ASP A 474 -23.71 5.18 17.75
N GLU A 475 -24.72 5.33 16.89
CA GLU A 475 -24.70 4.84 15.50
C GLU A 475 -23.56 5.50 14.70
N ILE A 476 -23.50 6.84 14.72
CA ILE A 476 -22.48 7.59 14.00
C ILE A 476 -21.09 7.23 14.54
N LYS A 477 -20.94 7.17 15.86
CA LYS A 477 -19.67 6.81 16.49
C LYS A 477 -19.22 5.42 16.09
N SER A 478 -20.09 4.43 16.13
CA SER A 478 -19.78 3.04 15.74
C SER A 478 -19.33 2.95 14.28
N ARG A 479 -20.03 3.65 13.38
CA ARG A 479 -19.65 3.73 11.97
C ARG A 479 -18.26 4.33 11.77
N TYR A 480 -17.97 5.45 12.45
CA TYR A 480 -16.66 6.09 12.40
C TYR A 480 -15.55 5.21 12.98
N ASP A 481 -15.79 4.59 14.14
CA ASP A 481 -14.80 3.71 14.77
C ASP A 481 -14.39 2.55 13.83
N ARG A 482 -15.34 1.97 13.10
CA ARG A 482 -15.07 0.97 12.06
C ARG A 482 -14.27 1.54 10.88
N GLN A 483 -14.66 2.72 10.38
CA GLN A 483 -14.05 3.35 9.21
C GLN A 483 -12.65 3.92 9.49
N THR A 484 -12.31 4.22 10.73
CA THR A 484 -10.99 4.71 11.13
C THR A 484 -9.96 3.60 11.35
N SER A 485 -10.39 2.34 11.36
CA SER A 485 -9.53 1.18 11.59
C SER A 485 -8.42 1.06 10.52
N PRO A 486 -7.20 0.62 10.90
CA PRO A 486 -6.14 0.34 9.93
C PRO A 486 -6.53 -0.75 8.93
N TYR A 487 -7.38 -1.72 9.33
CA TYR A 487 -7.91 -2.76 8.44
C TYR A 487 -8.82 -2.17 7.36
N TYR A 488 -9.68 -1.21 7.71
CA TYR A 488 -10.53 -0.52 6.76
C TYR A 488 -9.70 0.27 5.74
N ALA A 489 -8.65 0.94 6.21
CA ALA A 489 -7.71 1.67 5.36
C ALA A 489 -6.91 0.74 4.44
N ALA A 490 -6.40 -0.37 4.99
CA ALA A 490 -5.63 -1.35 4.23
C ALA A 490 -6.49 -2.10 3.19
N ALA A 491 -7.76 -2.40 3.55
CA ALA A 491 -8.71 -3.00 2.62
C ALA A 491 -8.91 -2.15 1.34
N ARG A 492 -8.77 -0.83 1.45
CA ARG A 492 -8.91 0.16 0.38
C ARG A 492 -7.59 0.66 -0.19
N LEU A 493 -6.47 0.06 0.24
CA LEU A 493 -5.10 0.46 -0.14
C LEU A 493 -4.78 1.93 0.19
N TRP A 494 -5.35 2.48 1.27
CA TRP A 494 -4.89 3.77 1.80
C TRP A 494 -3.53 3.63 2.49
N VAL A 495 -3.21 2.41 2.92
CA VAL A 495 -1.88 2.00 3.35
C VAL A 495 -1.46 0.73 2.61
N ASP A 496 -0.16 0.54 2.45
CA ASP A 496 0.40 -0.58 1.69
C ASP A 496 0.50 -1.86 2.54
N ALA A 497 0.63 -1.73 3.86
CA ALA A 497 0.67 -2.86 4.81
C ALA A 497 0.30 -2.41 6.23
N ILE A 498 -0.05 -3.37 7.08
CA ILE A 498 -0.18 -3.24 8.53
C ILE A 498 0.93 -4.07 9.19
#